data_1868adc3e2ac0ddaec152c4c552d1ff5
#
_entry.id   1868adc3e2ac0ddaec152c4c552d1ff5
#
_cell.length_a   1.000
_cell.length_b   1.000
_cell.length_c   1.000
_cell.angle_alpha   90.00
_cell.angle_beta   90.00
_cell.angle_gamma   90.00
#
_symmetry.space_group_name_H-M   'P 1'
#
loop_
_entity.id
_entity.type
_entity.pdbx_description
1 polymer ?
#
loop_
_entity_poly.entity_id
_entity_poly.type
_entity_poly.pdbx_seq_one_letter_code
_entity_poly.pdbx_strand_id
1 'polypeptide(L)'
;MKRISISISFLLTAAFAAPAYASGDLHMWTFLTYINHALQNAFGIHTDMTHIIMFTIVILFLAVSGGIIGAGYRKKLETGDIDPSPKFSFANIIEAAVGMVLSLLDEIVGHGSKKYLTLMASLALVIFFSNVGGLIPGSGMPTTNINTTLALALVVFIMYNYYGMRAHGVLKYLEHFMGPIEGKLKFVMAPIMIPIEIISHLARPMSLSLRLFGNMFGDHTILAVFMVGMGIAWPFIFPMPFLFLGLLVSIVQTLVFIMLTMVYISLATASDH
;
A
#
# COMPACT_ATOMS: atom_id res chain seq x y z
N MET A 1 -11.05 23.82 36.69
CA MET A 1 -10.31 23.06 35.70
C MET A 1 -11.21 22.39 34.63
N LYS A 2 -12.39 21.82 34.92
CA LYS A 2 -13.30 21.19 33.91
C LYS A 2 -13.81 22.15 32.82
N ARG A 3 -14.08 23.44 33.13
CA ARG A 3 -14.59 24.41 32.14
C ARG A 3 -13.56 24.84 31.09
N ILE A 4 -12.27 24.89 31.44
CA ILE A 4 -11.18 25.27 30.51
C ILE A 4 -10.90 24.15 29.52
N SER A 5 -10.96 22.89 29.95
CA SER A 5 -10.78 21.72 29.09
C SER A 5 -11.85 21.61 28.00
N ILE A 6 -13.13 21.91 28.35
CA ILE A 6 -14.23 21.89 27.39
C ILE A 6 -14.06 23.02 26.34
N SER A 7 -13.61 24.20 26.77
CA SER A 7 -13.40 25.34 25.86
C SER A 7 -12.24 25.10 24.89
N ILE A 8 -11.15 24.45 25.31
CA ILE A 8 -10.02 24.12 24.45
C ILE A 8 -10.41 23.03 23.44
N SER A 9 -11.15 22.01 23.86
CA SER A 9 -11.67 20.98 22.96
C SER A 9 -12.65 21.58 21.94
N PHE A 10 -13.51 22.52 22.37
CA PHE A 10 -14.43 23.22 21.49
C PHE A 10 -13.70 24.13 20.47
N LEU A 11 -12.67 24.84 20.89
CA LEU A 11 -11.85 25.68 20.01
C LEU A 11 -11.03 24.82 19.01
N LEU A 12 -10.48 23.69 19.44
CA LEU A 12 -9.80 22.76 18.55
C LEU A 12 -10.75 22.15 17.52
N THR A 13 -11.93 21.66 17.95
CA THR A 13 -12.94 21.11 17.02
C THR A 13 -13.52 22.18 16.10
N ALA A 14 -13.74 23.40 16.57
CA ALA A 14 -14.18 24.51 15.73
C ALA A 14 -13.10 24.91 14.71
N ALA A 15 -11.82 24.91 15.09
CA ALA A 15 -10.70 25.18 14.19
C ALA A 15 -10.54 24.10 13.10
N PHE A 16 -10.86 22.86 13.42
CA PHE A 16 -10.79 21.74 12.46
C PHE A 16 -12.08 21.57 11.61
N ALA A 17 -13.26 21.91 12.15
CA ALA A 17 -14.53 21.73 11.46
C ALA A 17 -14.96 22.96 10.61
N ALA A 18 -14.60 24.16 11.00
CA ALA A 18 -15.03 25.38 10.32
C ALA A 18 -14.65 25.46 8.83
N PRO A 19 -13.44 25.07 8.38
CA PRO A 19 -13.10 25.09 6.97
C PRO A 19 -13.82 24.04 6.13
N ALA A 20 -14.15 22.87 6.72
CA ALA A 20 -14.88 21.81 6.01
C ALA A 20 -16.34 22.21 5.69
N TYR A 21 -16.96 23.05 6.52
CA TYR A 21 -18.28 23.60 6.26
C TYR A 21 -18.30 24.73 5.22
N ALA A 22 -17.19 25.41 5.04
CA ALA A 22 -17.12 26.59 4.15
C ALA A 22 -16.89 26.25 2.67
N SER A 23 -16.33 25.07 2.36
CA SER A 23 -15.95 24.70 0.99
C SER A 23 -16.97 23.84 0.26
N GLY A 24 -17.97 23.26 0.95
CA GLY A 24 -18.91 22.32 0.34
C GLY A 24 -18.28 21.00 -0.17
N ASP A 25 -16.98 20.90 -0.10
CA ASP A 25 -16.23 19.70 -0.44
C ASP A 25 -15.98 18.87 0.81
N LEU A 26 -16.27 17.57 0.74
CA LEU A 26 -15.99 16.57 1.79
C LEU A 26 -14.47 16.34 2.01
N HIS A 27 -13.63 17.30 1.61
CA HIS A 27 -12.21 17.26 1.89
C HIS A 27 -11.94 17.56 3.36
N MET A 28 -11.57 16.50 4.12
CA MET A 28 -11.05 16.70 5.47
C MET A 28 -9.80 17.59 5.40
N TRP A 29 -9.83 18.63 6.24
CA TRP A 29 -8.68 19.55 6.36
C TRP A 29 -7.44 18.77 6.78
N THR A 30 -6.41 18.74 5.92
CA THR A 30 -5.16 18.03 6.20
C THR A 30 -4.08 19.03 6.56
N PHE A 31 -3.20 18.69 7.50
CA PHE A 31 -1.99 19.49 7.79
C PHE A 31 -1.15 19.72 6.52
N LEU A 32 -1.28 18.82 5.57
CA LEU A 32 -0.59 18.86 4.29
C LEU A 32 -1.15 19.91 3.33
N THR A 33 -2.35 20.45 3.59
CA THR A 33 -2.95 21.50 2.74
C THR A 33 -2.06 22.73 2.70
N TYR A 34 -1.44 23.12 3.83
CA TYR A 34 -0.48 24.23 3.86
C TYR A 34 0.76 23.95 3.01
N ILE A 35 1.30 22.74 3.11
CA ILE A 35 2.48 22.33 2.33
C ILE A 35 2.11 22.27 0.85
N ASN A 36 0.92 21.75 0.53
CA ASN A 36 0.41 21.70 -0.83
C ASN A 36 0.27 23.10 -1.43
N HIS A 37 -0.35 24.04 -0.72
CA HIS A 37 -0.45 25.44 -1.15
C HIS A 37 0.92 26.10 -1.33
N ALA A 38 1.87 25.86 -0.42
CA ALA A 38 3.22 26.37 -0.53
C ALA A 38 3.93 25.85 -1.79
N LEU A 39 3.78 24.54 -2.09
CA LEU A 39 4.34 23.92 -3.29
C LEU A 39 3.65 24.40 -4.57
N GLN A 40 2.32 24.54 -4.56
CA GLN A 40 1.56 25.07 -5.68
C GLN A 40 2.04 26.48 -6.04
N ASN A 41 2.22 27.32 -5.03
CA ASN A 41 2.73 28.70 -5.23
C ASN A 41 4.19 28.73 -5.70
N ALA A 42 5.03 27.81 -5.22
CA ALA A 42 6.44 27.75 -5.58
C ALA A 42 6.68 27.20 -7.00
N PHE A 43 5.90 26.22 -7.42
CA PHE A 43 6.08 25.53 -8.71
C PHE A 43 5.03 25.88 -9.77
N GLY A 44 4.02 26.68 -9.44
CA GLY A 44 2.95 27.07 -10.37
C GLY A 44 2.03 25.90 -10.78
N ILE A 45 1.98 24.84 -9.99
CA ILE A 45 1.21 23.61 -10.28
C ILE A 45 -0.11 23.71 -9.53
N HIS A 46 -1.23 23.78 -10.25
CA HIS A 46 -2.59 23.90 -9.68
C HIS A 46 -3.28 22.56 -9.38
N THR A 47 -2.54 21.45 -9.31
CA THR A 47 -3.06 20.12 -8.99
C THR A 47 -2.87 19.80 -7.51
N ASP A 48 -3.80 19.03 -6.93
CA ASP A 48 -3.68 18.55 -5.55
C ASP A 48 -2.61 17.46 -5.44
N MET A 49 -1.49 17.79 -4.78
CA MET A 49 -0.33 16.91 -4.59
C MET A 49 -0.31 16.24 -3.20
N THR A 50 -1.36 16.39 -2.39
CA THR A 50 -1.40 15.90 -1.00
C THR A 50 -1.06 14.40 -0.91
N HIS A 51 -1.58 13.59 -1.84
CA HIS A 51 -1.31 12.15 -1.90
C HIS A 51 0.16 11.83 -2.20
N ILE A 52 0.83 12.61 -3.06
CA ILE A 52 2.25 12.44 -3.39
C ILE A 52 3.12 12.82 -2.20
N ILE A 53 2.81 13.93 -1.54
CA ILE A 53 3.54 14.41 -0.35
C ILE A 53 3.47 13.35 0.75
N MET A 54 2.27 12.85 1.04
CA MET A 54 2.08 11.84 2.08
C MET A 54 2.78 10.52 1.73
N PHE A 55 2.70 10.08 0.47
CA PHE A 55 3.41 8.90 0.00
C PHE A 55 4.93 9.04 0.15
N THR A 56 5.46 10.22 -0.18
CA THR A 56 6.88 10.54 -0.01
C THR A 56 7.29 10.51 1.46
N ILE A 57 6.46 11.06 2.36
CA ILE A 57 6.70 11.00 3.82
C ILE A 57 6.78 9.55 4.30
N VAL A 58 5.86 8.69 3.86
CA VAL A 58 5.87 7.26 4.22
C VAL A 58 7.16 6.58 3.73
N ILE A 59 7.56 6.82 2.49
CA ILE A 59 8.80 6.24 1.94
C ILE A 59 10.01 6.72 2.72
N LEU A 60 10.12 8.02 3.02
CA LEU A 60 11.22 8.58 3.81
C LEU A 60 11.24 8.00 5.22
N PHE A 61 10.09 7.88 5.87
CA PHE A 61 9.98 7.25 7.19
C PHE A 61 10.47 5.81 7.16
N LEU A 62 10.07 5.02 6.17
CA LEU A 62 10.51 3.63 6.02
C LEU A 62 12.01 3.53 5.67
N ALA A 63 12.53 4.43 4.84
CA ALA A 63 13.94 4.46 4.50
C ALA A 63 14.82 4.79 5.71
N VAL A 64 14.43 5.78 6.50
CA VAL A 64 15.14 6.20 7.71
C VAL A 64 15.06 5.10 8.79
N SER A 65 13.86 4.60 9.08
CA SER A 65 13.66 3.54 10.08
C SER A 65 14.38 2.25 9.69
N GLY A 66 14.30 1.85 8.42
CA GLY A 66 15.01 0.69 7.88
C GLY A 66 16.53 0.86 7.93
N GLY A 67 17.02 2.07 7.66
CA GLY A 67 18.45 2.40 7.80
C GLY A 67 18.96 2.28 9.25
N ILE A 68 18.19 2.84 10.21
CA ILE A 68 18.53 2.76 11.64
C ILE A 68 18.50 1.31 12.13
N ILE A 69 17.46 0.56 11.79
CA ILE A 69 17.31 -0.84 12.17
C ILE A 69 18.44 -1.66 11.54
N GLY A 70 18.70 -1.48 10.24
CA GLY A 70 19.77 -2.19 9.52
C GLY A 70 21.15 -1.90 10.09
N ALA A 71 21.46 -0.66 10.47
CA ALA A 71 22.72 -0.31 11.13
C ALA A 71 22.83 -0.99 12.50
N GLY A 72 21.74 -1.05 13.28
CA GLY A 72 21.67 -1.76 14.55
C GLY A 72 21.98 -3.27 14.40
N TYR A 73 21.40 -3.92 13.40
CA TYR A 73 21.64 -5.34 13.12
C TYR A 73 23.08 -5.62 12.64
N ARG A 74 23.65 -4.77 11.80
CA ARG A 74 25.06 -4.91 11.36
C ARG A 74 26.01 -4.85 12.57
N LYS A 75 25.78 -3.91 13.49
CA LYS A 75 26.59 -3.79 14.72
C LYS A 75 26.47 -5.03 15.59
N LYS A 76 25.26 -5.61 15.75
CA LYS A 76 25.06 -6.86 16.49
C LYS A 76 25.76 -8.06 15.85
N LEU A 77 25.71 -8.16 14.51
CA LEU A 77 26.43 -9.20 13.78
C LEU A 77 27.95 -9.10 13.95
N GLU A 78 28.51 -7.89 14.00
CA GLU A 78 29.94 -7.65 14.24
C GLU A 78 30.35 -8.02 15.67
N THR A 79 29.46 -7.82 16.66
CA THR A 79 29.70 -8.16 18.06
C THR A 79 29.36 -9.61 18.42
N GLY A 80 28.80 -10.39 17.49
CA GLY A 80 28.40 -11.80 17.72
C GLY A 80 27.19 -11.97 18.63
N ASP A 81 26.51 -10.88 18.98
CA ASP A 81 25.32 -10.87 19.85
C ASP A 81 24.06 -11.01 18.99
N ILE A 82 23.69 -12.27 18.69
CA ILE A 82 22.58 -12.62 17.82
C ILE A 82 21.26 -12.80 18.59
N ASP A 83 21.29 -12.65 19.93
CA ASP A 83 20.12 -12.87 20.75
C ASP A 83 19.01 -11.85 20.44
N PRO A 84 17.76 -12.33 20.21
CA PRO A 84 16.62 -11.45 20.05
C PRO A 84 16.44 -10.61 21.30
N SER A 85 16.38 -9.30 21.17
CA SER A 85 16.20 -8.44 22.33
C SER A 85 14.83 -8.73 22.96
N PRO A 86 14.75 -9.01 24.28
CA PRO A 86 13.49 -9.37 24.97
C PRO A 86 12.53 -8.19 25.11
N LYS A 87 12.91 -6.99 24.66
CA LYS A 87 12.10 -5.78 24.76
C LYS A 87 11.25 -5.61 23.50
N PHE A 88 9.97 -5.36 23.68
CA PHE A 88 9.07 -4.94 22.61
C PHE A 88 9.65 -3.69 21.94
N SER A 89 10.16 -3.85 20.73
CA SER A 89 10.76 -2.78 19.93
C SER A 89 10.08 -2.72 18.57
N PHE A 90 10.03 -1.53 17.98
CA PHE A 90 9.57 -1.35 16.60
C PHE A 90 10.32 -2.24 15.60
N ALA A 91 11.62 -2.49 15.87
CA ALA A 91 12.41 -3.44 15.08
C ALA A 91 11.85 -4.86 15.11
N ASN A 92 11.38 -5.34 16.27
CA ASN A 92 10.80 -6.69 16.40
C ASN A 92 9.47 -6.82 15.65
N ILE A 93 8.69 -5.74 15.57
CA ILE A 93 7.44 -5.73 14.77
C ILE A 93 7.77 -5.85 13.27
N ILE A 94 8.75 -5.11 12.79
CA ILE A 94 9.20 -5.21 11.38
C ILE A 94 9.77 -6.59 11.10
N GLU A 95 10.59 -7.14 12.01
CA GLU A 95 11.16 -8.48 11.88
C GLU A 95 10.05 -9.56 11.81
N ALA A 96 9.05 -9.47 12.68
CA ALA A 96 7.90 -10.36 12.66
C ALA A 96 7.10 -10.25 11.35
N ALA A 97 6.89 -9.02 10.85
CA ALA A 97 6.22 -8.79 9.57
C ALA A 97 7.01 -9.37 8.40
N VAL A 98 8.34 -9.16 8.35
CA VAL A 98 9.20 -9.73 7.32
C VAL A 98 9.25 -11.26 7.42
N GLY A 99 9.28 -11.82 8.64
CA GLY A 99 9.22 -13.27 8.89
C GLY A 99 7.89 -13.88 8.37
N MET A 100 6.76 -13.20 8.61
CA MET A 100 5.47 -13.61 8.07
C MET A 100 5.48 -13.59 6.53
N VAL A 101 6.01 -12.53 5.91
CA VAL A 101 6.13 -12.45 4.44
C VAL A 101 7.02 -13.58 3.91
N LEU A 102 8.10 -13.93 4.61
CA LEU A 102 8.97 -15.03 4.21
C LEU A 102 8.25 -16.38 4.28
N SER A 103 7.51 -16.65 5.35
CA SER A 103 6.74 -17.91 5.47
C SER A 103 5.67 -18.05 4.37
N LEU A 104 4.96 -16.97 4.06
CA LEU A 104 4.00 -16.95 2.94
C LEU A 104 4.68 -17.15 1.58
N LEU A 105 5.86 -16.57 1.39
CA LEU A 105 6.65 -16.77 0.17
C LEU A 105 7.08 -18.23 -0.01
N ASP A 106 7.54 -18.87 1.07
CA ASP A 106 7.96 -20.27 1.04
C ASP A 106 6.78 -21.20 0.76
N GLU A 107 5.58 -20.86 1.25
CA GLU A 107 4.35 -21.62 1.03
C GLU A 107 3.81 -21.46 -0.40
N ILE A 108 3.76 -20.23 -0.94
CA ILE A 108 3.11 -19.91 -2.22
C ILE A 108 4.05 -20.11 -3.41
N VAL A 109 5.30 -19.68 -3.29
CA VAL A 109 6.28 -19.70 -4.39
C VAL A 109 7.20 -20.93 -4.31
N GLY A 110 7.46 -21.43 -3.10
CA GLY A 110 8.30 -22.61 -2.88
C GLY A 110 9.81 -22.32 -2.96
N HIS A 111 10.57 -23.28 -3.47
CA HIS A 111 12.04 -23.23 -3.46
C HIS A 111 12.59 -22.03 -4.24
N GLY A 112 13.50 -21.28 -3.60
CA GLY A 112 14.12 -20.08 -4.19
C GLY A 112 13.30 -18.79 -4.00
N SER A 113 12.29 -18.82 -3.13
CA SER A 113 11.43 -17.70 -2.76
C SER A 113 12.17 -16.48 -2.21
N LYS A 114 13.31 -16.69 -1.52
CA LYS A 114 14.12 -15.65 -0.85
C LYS A 114 14.53 -14.49 -1.75
N LYS A 115 14.71 -14.74 -3.06
CA LYS A 115 15.03 -13.69 -4.04
C LYS A 115 13.91 -12.64 -4.21
N TYR A 116 12.67 -12.98 -3.86
CA TYR A 116 11.51 -12.10 -3.94
C TYR A 116 11.21 -11.40 -2.62
N LEU A 117 11.85 -11.83 -1.51
CA LEU A 117 11.57 -11.33 -0.16
C LEU A 117 11.70 -9.80 -0.07
N THR A 118 12.77 -9.24 -0.62
CA THR A 118 13.00 -7.78 -0.57
C THR A 118 11.85 -7.01 -1.22
N LEU A 119 11.40 -7.46 -2.40
CA LEU A 119 10.27 -6.84 -3.09
C LEU A 119 8.97 -6.98 -2.30
N MET A 120 8.65 -8.18 -1.83
CA MET A 120 7.41 -8.46 -1.10
C MET A 120 7.36 -7.73 0.24
N ALA A 121 8.44 -7.75 1.00
CA ALA A 121 8.52 -7.07 2.29
C ALA A 121 8.45 -5.55 2.12
N SER A 122 9.13 -4.98 1.12
CA SER A 122 9.04 -3.53 0.87
C SER A 122 7.64 -3.10 0.44
N LEU A 123 6.97 -3.85 -0.43
CA LEU A 123 5.58 -3.58 -0.82
C LEU A 123 4.63 -3.70 0.36
N ALA A 124 4.78 -4.75 1.19
CA ALA A 124 3.97 -4.94 2.39
C ALA A 124 4.08 -3.75 3.33
N LEU A 125 5.30 -3.33 3.64
CA LEU A 125 5.54 -2.19 4.54
C LEU A 125 5.03 -0.88 3.95
N VAL A 126 5.29 -0.60 2.68
CA VAL A 126 4.82 0.64 2.02
C VAL A 126 3.29 0.71 2.02
N ILE A 127 2.60 -0.37 1.64
CA ILE A 127 1.14 -0.39 1.61
C ILE A 127 0.56 -0.27 3.01
N PHE A 128 1.08 -1.05 3.96
CA PHE A 128 0.61 -1.04 5.35
C PHE A 128 0.75 0.35 5.98
N PHE A 129 1.94 0.95 5.91
CA PHE A 129 2.18 2.27 6.50
C PHE A 129 1.46 3.39 5.75
N SER A 130 1.24 3.27 4.44
CA SER A 130 0.40 4.20 3.68
C SER A 130 -1.05 4.17 4.13
N ASN A 131 -1.59 2.98 4.37
CA ASN A 131 -2.97 2.80 4.82
C ASN A 131 -3.15 3.24 6.27
N VAL A 132 -2.27 2.77 7.17
CA VAL A 132 -2.32 3.12 8.61
C VAL A 132 -2.03 4.61 8.84
N GLY A 133 -1.08 5.18 8.08
CA GLY A 133 -0.79 6.62 8.14
C GLY A 133 -2.03 7.47 7.81
N GLY A 134 -2.86 7.01 6.89
CA GLY A 134 -4.10 7.68 6.53
C GLY A 134 -5.23 7.58 7.56
N LEU A 135 -5.15 6.66 8.52
CA LEU A 135 -6.11 6.60 9.64
C LEU A 135 -5.90 7.74 10.66
N ILE A 136 -4.76 8.42 10.62
CA ILE A 136 -4.51 9.59 11.46
C ILE A 136 -5.39 10.74 10.95
N PRO A 137 -6.31 11.27 11.75
CA PRO A 137 -7.17 12.37 11.32
C PRO A 137 -6.34 13.58 10.85
N GLY A 138 -6.59 14.06 9.64
CA GLY A 138 -5.87 15.19 9.06
C GLY A 138 -4.59 14.85 8.30
N SER A 139 -4.20 13.57 8.15
CA SER A 139 -2.99 13.19 7.40
C SER A 139 -3.23 12.97 5.91
N GLY A 140 -4.45 12.63 5.51
CA GLY A 140 -4.76 12.20 4.13
C GLY A 140 -4.17 10.83 3.80
N MET A 141 -4.94 10.02 3.07
CA MET A 141 -4.50 8.68 2.65
C MET A 141 -3.90 8.71 1.25
N PRO A 142 -2.62 8.32 1.04
CA PRO A 142 -2.07 8.23 -0.31
C PRO A 142 -2.83 7.26 -1.21
N THR A 143 -3.32 6.17 -0.63
CA THR A 143 -4.00 5.07 -1.33
C THR A 143 -5.45 5.35 -1.69
N THR A 144 -6.03 6.48 -1.28
CA THR A 144 -7.33 6.98 -1.77
C THR A 144 -7.23 7.66 -3.13
N ASN A 145 -6.03 7.78 -3.70
CA ASN A 145 -5.84 8.26 -5.07
C ASN A 145 -5.49 7.09 -5.99
N ILE A 146 -6.25 6.95 -7.08
CA ILE A 146 -6.07 5.86 -8.03
C ILE A 146 -4.68 5.86 -8.69
N ASN A 147 -4.07 7.03 -8.86
CA ASN A 147 -2.73 7.14 -9.45
C ASN A 147 -1.67 6.47 -8.56
N THR A 148 -1.78 6.61 -7.25
CA THR A 148 -0.86 5.98 -6.29
C THR A 148 -1.04 4.47 -6.27
N THR A 149 -2.29 3.98 -6.23
CA THR A 149 -2.57 2.53 -6.22
C THR A 149 -2.22 1.88 -7.55
N LEU A 150 -2.45 2.58 -8.67
CA LEU A 150 -2.07 2.12 -9.99
C LEU A 150 -0.53 2.08 -10.14
N ALA A 151 0.20 3.06 -9.62
CA ALA A 151 1.66 3.05 -9.64
C ALA A 151 2.22 1.82 -8.89
N LEU A 152 1.69 1.50 -7.70
CA LEU A 152 2.07 0.29 -6.97
C LEU A 152 1.75 -1.00 -7.74
N ALA A 153 0.57 -1.07 -8.36
CA ALA A 153 0.17 -2.21 -9.17
C ALA A 153 1.02 -2.36 -10.43
N LEU A 154 1.45 -1.25 -11.06
CA LEU A 154 2.36 -1.25 -12.20
C LEU A 154 3.76 -1.73 -11.82
N VAL A 155 4.28 -1.37 -10.64
CA VAL A 155 5.54 -1.93 -10.13
C VAL A 155 5.44 -3.45 -10.03
N VAL A 156 4.36 -3.97 -9.46
CA VAL A 156 4.11 -5.42 -9.41
C VAL A 156 4.04 -6.03 -10.81
N PHE A 157 3.31 -5.39 -11.73
CA PHE A 157 3.17 -5.83 -13.12
C PHE A 157 4.52 -5.94 -13.83
N ILE A 158 5.35 -4.91 -13.74
CA ILE A 158 6.69 -4.91 -14.33
C ILE A 158 7.55 -6.01 -13.71
N MET A 159 7.51 -6.16 -12.39
CA MET A 159 8.35 -7.10 -11.67
C MET A 159 7.98 -8.56 -11.95
N TYR A 160 6.69 -8.95 -11.92
CA TYR A 160 6.35 -10.34 -12.22
C TYR A 160 6.62 -10.71 -13.68
N ASN A 161 6.43 -9.79 -14.64
CA ASN A 161 6.82 -10.00 -16.03
C ASN A 161 8.34 -10.13 -16.17
N TYR A 162 9.12 -9.29 -15.48
CA TYR A 162 10.57 -9.39 -15.46
C TYR A 162 11.05 -10.73 -14.93
N TYR A 163 10.49 -11.21 -13.82
CA TYR A 163 10.84 -12.51 -13.25
C TYR A 163 10.41 -13.66 -14.16
N GLY A 164 9.27 -13.58 -14.80
CA GLY A 164 8.80 -14.57 -15.78
C GLY A 164 9.72 -14.65 -16.99
N MET A 165 10.08 -13.51 -17.57
CA MET A 165 11.05 -13.46 -18.68
C MET A 165 12.42 -13.98 -18.28
N ARG A 166 12.86 -13.76 -17.05
CA ARG A 166 14.14 -14.25 -16.54
C ARG A 166 14.12 -15.77 -16.28
N ALA A 167 12.99 -16.33 -15.92
CA ALA A 167 12.85 -17.77 -15.63
C ALA A 167 12.80 -18.61 -16.92
N HIS A 168 12.07 -18.16 -17.95
CA HIS A 168 11.80 -18.93 -19.16
C HIS A 168 12.55 -18.42 -20.40
N GLY A 169 13.12 -17.22 -20.31
CA GLY A 169 13.63 -16.50 -21.47
C GLY A 169 12.53 -15.75 -22.22
N VAL A 170 12.90 -14.67 -22.92
CA VAL A 170 11.95 -13.74 -23.55
C VAL A 170 11.09 -14.42 -24.60
N LEU A 171 11.67 -15.28 -25.44
CA LEU A 171 10.94 -15.94 -26.55
C LEU A 171 9.90 -16.93 -26.02
N LYS A 172 10.27 -17.80 -25.08
CA LYS A 172 9.35 -18.76 -24.49
C LYS A 172 8.23 -18.06 -23.69
N TYR A 173 8.58 -16.98 -22.98
CA TYR A 173 7.59 -16.19 -22.26
C TYR A 173 6.56 -15.55 -23.19
N LEU A 174 6.98 -15.07 -24.38
CA LEU A 174 6.06 -14.56 -25.40
C LEU A 174 5.23 -15.68 -26.05
N GLU A 175 5.82 -16.87 -26.21
CA GLU A 175 5.08 -18.04 -26.70
C GLU A 175 3.93 -18.46 -25.76
N HIS A 176 4.07 -18.21 -24.46
CA HIS A 176 3.01 -18.48 -23.47
C HIS A 176 1.72 -17.70 -23.77
N PHE A 177 1.83 -16.50 -24.36
CA PHE A 177 0.66 -15.72 -24.79
C PHE A 177 -0.15 -16.36 -25.95
N MET A 178 0.42 -17.33 -26.64
CA MET A 178 -0.30 -18.09 -27.68
C MET A 178 -1.16 -19.22 -27.10
N GLY A 179 -1.15 -19.41 -25.78
CA GLY A 179 -1.92 -20.44 -25.06
C GLY A 179 -1.19 -21.79 -24.96
N PRO A 180 -1.72 -22.70 -24.13
CA PRO A 180 -1.09 -23.99 -23.79
C PRO A 180 -1.26 -25.06 -24.88
N ILE A 181 -1.59 -24.68 -26.10
CA ILE A 181 -1.89 -25.62 -27.21
C ILE A 181 -0.60 -25.91 -27.96
N GLU A 182 -0.28 -27.19 -28.12
CA GLU A 182 0.87 -27.65 -28.88
C GLU A 182 0.55 -27.93 -30.33
N GLY A 183 1.58 -27.83 -31.22
CA GLY A 183 1.48 -28.19 -32.63
C GLY A 183 0.89 -27.12 -33.55
N LYS A 184 0.41 -27.54 -34.74
CA LYS A 184 -0.11 -26.63 -35.79
C LYS A 184 -1.40 -25.90 -35.39
N LEU A 185 -2.15 -26.44 -34.43
CA LEU A 185 -3.37 -25.84 -33.89
C LEU A 185 -3.08 -24.54 -33.11
N LYS A 186 -1.89 -24.41 -32.56
CA LYS A 186 -1.42 -23.19 -31.87
C LYS A 186 -1.55 -21.94 -32.75
N PHE A 187 -1.14 -22.03 -34.00
CA PHE A 187 -1.20 -20.90 -34.96
C PHE A 187 -2.63 -20.55 -35.38
N VAL A 188 -3.52 -21.53 -35.43
CA VAL A 188 -4.94 -21.32 -35.80
C VAL A 188 -5.67 -20.64 -34.61
N MET A 189 -5.35 -21.01 -33.39
CA MET A 189 -5.99 -20.45 -32.18
C MET A 189 -5.34 -19.18 -31.67
N ALA A 190 -4.09 -18.89 -32.06
CA ALA A 190 -3.33 -17.71 -31.59
C ALA A 190 -4.08 -16.38 -31.79
N PRO A 191 -4.80 -16.10 -32.91
CA PRO A 191 -5.54 -14.85 -33.06
C PRO A 191 -6.64 -14.62 -32.02
N ILE A 192 -7.14 -15.69 -31.40
CA ILE A 192 -8.17 -15.62 -30.36
C ILE A 192 -7.50 -15.60 -28.98
N MET A 193 -6.47 -16.44 -28.77
CA MET A 193 -5.81 -16.59 -27.48
C MET A 193 -4.99 -15.37 -27.08
N ILE A 194 -4.26 -14.76 -28.01
CA ILE A 194 -3.41 -13.59 -27.73
C ILE A 194 -4.21 -12.42 -27.15
N PRO A 195 -5.35 -11.99 -27.74
CA PRO A 195 -6.15 -10.91 -27.13
C PRO A 195 -6.68 -11.26 -25.75
N ILE A 196 -7.12 -12.50 -25.53
CA ILE A 196 -7.63 -12.96 -24.23
C ILE A 196 -6.51 -12.90 -23.18
N GLU A 197 -5.32 -13.39 -23.52
CA GLU A 197 -4.18 -13.40 -22.61
C GLU A 197 -3.69 -11.98 -22.30
N ILE A 198 -3.63 -11.09 -23.30
CA ILE A 198 -3.31 -9.68 -23.08
C ILE A 198 -4.31 -9.03 -22.13
N ILE A 199 -5.63 -9.24 -22.35
CA ILE A 199 -6.67 -8.71 -21.45
C ILE A 199 -6.49 -9.26 -20.04
N SER A 200 -6.25 -10.56 -19.89
CA SER A 200 -5.99 -11.21 -18.61
C SER A 200 -4.79 -10.62 -17.89
N HIS A 201 -3.68 -10.40 -18.60
CA HIS A 201 -2.47 -9.77 -18.05
C HIS A 201 -2.71 -8.32 -17.62
N LEU A 202 -3.48 -7.54 -18.37
CA LEU A 202 -3.83 -6.16 -18.01
C LEU A 202 -4.86 -6.09 -16.87
N ALA A 203 -5.77 -7.07 -16.81
CA ALA A 203 -6.77 -7.13 -15.75
C ALA A 203 -6.15 -7.36 -14.35
N ARG A 204 -5.00 -8.05 -14.26
CA ARG A 204 -4.30 -8.29 -12.98
C ARG A 204 -3.91 -7.00 -12.26
N PRO A 205 -3.11 -6.08 -12.85
CA PRO A 205 -2.74 -4.83 -12.19
C PRO A 205 -3.96 -3.91 -11.98
N MET A 206 -4.92 -3.89 -12.89
CA MET A 206 -6.14 -3.11 -12.73
C MET A 206 -6.96 -3.57 -11.53
N SER A 207 -7.21 -4.89 -11.41
CA SER A 207 -7.94 -5.47 -10.29
C SER A 207 -7.23 -5.21 -8.95
N LEU A 208 -5.89 -5.30 -8.93
CA LEU A 208 -5.07 -5.07 -7.74
C LEU A 208 -5.16 -3.60 -7.30
N SER A 209 -5.02 -2.66 -8.25
CA SER A 209 -5.13 -1.21 -8.02
C SER A 209 -6.53 -0.81 -7.55
N LEU A 210 -7.59 -1.25 -8.27
CA LEU A 210 -8.97 -0.91 -7.93
C LEU A 210 -9.39 -1.46 -6.57
N ARG A 211 -8.90 -2.64 -6.18
CA ARG A 211 -9.18 -3.22 -4.87
C ARG A 211 -8.56 -2.39 -3.75
N LEU A 212 -7.28 -2.01 -3.90
CA LEU A 212 -6.61 -1.17 -2.91
C LEU A 212 -7.27 0.20 -2.82
N PHE A 213 -7.53 0.84 -3.97
CA PHE A 213 -8.21 2.13 -4.04
C PHE A 213 -9.61 2.06 -3.43
N GLY A 214 -10.45 1.10 -3.86
CA GLY A 214 -11.85 1.02 -3.46
C GLY A 214 -12.04 0.79 -1.96
N ASN A 215 -11.23 -0.08 -1.37
CA ASN A 215 -11.29 -0.34 0.07
C ASN A 215 -10.87 0.92 0.87
N MET A 216 -9.76 1.55 0.51
CA MET A 216 -9.25 2.72 1.23
C MET A 216 -10.12 3.96 1.01
N PHE A 217 -10.62 4.16 -0.22
CA PHE A 217 -11.56 5.24 -0.52
C PHE A 217 -12.87 5.07 0.25
N GLY A 218 -13.40 3.84 0.34
CA GLY A 218 -14.60 3.53 1.10
C GLY A 218 -14.43 3.83 2.58
N ASP A 219 -13.37 3.33 3.20
CA ASP A 219 -13.08 3.58 4.63
C ASP A 219 -12.93 5.07 4.94
N HIS A 220 -12.16 5.78 4.11
CA HIS A 220 -11.94 7.21 4.29
C HIS A 220 -13.25 8.02 4.13
N THR A 221 -14.08 7.65 3.16
CA THR A 221 -15.37 8.31 2.92
C THR A 221 -16.32 8.09 4.09
N ILE A 222 -16.41 6.86 4.60
CA ILE A 222 -17.25 6.54 5.76
C ILE A 222 -16.78 7.37 6.97
N LEU A 223 -15.47 7.37 7.24
CA LEU A 223 -14.91 8.13 8.36
C LEU A 223 -15.19 9.63 8.22
N ALA A 224 -15.03 10.20 7.02
CA ALA A 224 -15.31 11.61 6.74
C ALA A 224 -16.79 11.96 6.96
N VAL A 225 -17.73 11.13 6.46
CA VAL A 225 -19.17 11.33 6.64
C VAL A 225 -19.54 11.32 8.11
N PHE A 226 -19.00 10.39 8.91
CA PHE A 226 -19.29 10.35 10.34
C PHE A 226 -18.67 11.52 11.10
N MET A 227 -17.45 11.95 10.75
CA MET A 227 -16.82 13.11 11.38
C MET A 227 -17.57 14.40 11.11
N VAL A 228 -18.07 14.59 9.89
CA VAL A 228 -18.82 15.80 9.49
C VAL A 228 -20.28 15.73 9.94
N GLY A 229 -20.93 14.57 9.81
CA GLY A 229 -22.38 14.43 10.03
C GLY A 229 -22.82 14.46 11.50
N MET A 230 -21.97 14.09 12.45
CA MET A 230 -22.33 14.01 13.87
C MET A 230 -22.07 15.27 14.69
N GLY A 231 -21.53 16.34 14.09
CA GLY A 231 -21.35 17.64 14.74
C GLY A 231 -20.39 17.60 15.94
N ILE A 232 -20.30 18.74 16.63
CA ILE A 232 -19.28 19.06 17.65
C ILE A 232 -19.41 18.24 18.95
N ALA A 233 -20.51 17.48 19.16
CA ALA A 233 -20.82 16.92 20.46
C ALA A 233 -20.00 15.66 20.85
N TRP A 234 -19.58 14.82 19.86
CA TRP A 234 -18.93 13.51 20.14
C TRP A 234 -17.80 13.13 19.16
N PRO A 235 -16.83 14.01 18.87
CA PRO A 235 -15.87 13.81 17.78
C PRO A 235 -14.86 12.68 18.01
N PHE A 236 -14.74 12.14 19.23
CA PHE A 236 -13.75 11.12 19.55
C PHE A 236 -14.30 9.70 19.73
N ILE A 237 -15.53 9.56 20.25
CA ILE A 237 -16.08 8.24 20.58
C ILE A 237 -16.64 7.53 19.35
N PHE A 238 -17.35 8.26 18.48
CA PHE A 238 -17.95 7.67 17.28
C PHE A 238 -16.95 7.23 16.19
N PRO A 239 -15.84 7.94 15.91
CA PRO A 239 -14.85 7.47 14.96
C PRO A 239 -14.03 6.26 15.43
N MET A 240 -13.92 6.00 16.74
CA MET A 240 -13.10 4.90 17.28
C MET A 240 -13.41 3.51 16.68
N PRO A 241 -14.67 3.05 16.58
CA PRO A 241 -14.98 1.77 15.95
C PRO A 241 -14.55 1.73 14.47
N PHE A 242 -14.71 2.85 13.74
CA PHE A 242 -14.32 2.95 12.33
C PHE A 242 -12.80 2.99 12.16
N LEU A 243 -12.06 3.65 13.05
CA LEU A 243 -10.60 3.62 13.06
C LEU A 243 -10.08 2.20 13.32
N PHE A 244 -10.71 1.46 14.24
CA PHE A 244 -10.35 0.07 14.49
C PHE A 244 -10.66 -0.82 13.27
N LEU A 245 -11.82 -0.62 12.63
CA LEU A 245 -12.19 -1.31 11.40
C LEU A 245 -11.20 -0.98 10.28
N GLY A 246 -10.86 0.30 10.08
CA GLY A 246 -9.88 0.74 9.08
C GLY A 246 -8.48 0.15 9.31
N LEU A 247 -8.05 0.00 10.57
CA LEU A 247 -6.81 -0.70 10.89
C LEU A 247 -6.87 -2.18 10.47
N LEU A 248 -7.97 -2.86 10.77
CA LEU A 248 -8.17 -4.25 10.39
C LEU A 248 -8.19 -4.41 8.87
N VAL A 249 -8.92 -3.54 8.17
CA VAL A 249 -8.96 -3.50 6.70
C VAL A 249 -7.56 -3.23 6.12
N SER A 250 -6.78 -2.33 6.72
CA SER A 250 -5.41 -2.03 6.30
C SER A 250 -4.50 -3.26 6.37
N ILE A 251 -4.61 -4.07 7.42
CA ILE A 251 -3.87 -5.33 7.58
C ILE A 251 -4.31 -6.33 6.50
N VAL A 252 -5.61 -6.61 6.41
CA VAL A 252 -6.17 -7.58 5.46
C VAL A 252 -5.84 -7.18 4.03
N GLN A 253 -5.99 -5.90 3.68
CA GLN A 253 -5.71 -5.39 2.34
C GLN A 253 -4.23 -5.54 1.97
N THR A 254 -3.32 -5.28 2.91
CA THR A 254 -1.88 -5.50 2.70
C THR A 254 -1.59 -6.97 2.44
N LEU A 255 -2.14 -7.88 3.25
CA LEU A 255 -1.97 -9.32 3.06
C LEU A 255 -2.51 -9.78 1.70
N VAL A 256 -3.72 -9.38 1.33
CA VAL A 256 -4.33 -9.75 0.05
C VAL A 256 -3.48 -9.25 -1.13
N PHE A 257 -2.96 -8.02 -1.04
CA PHE A 257 -2.15 -7.45 -2.10
C PHE A 257 -0.85 -8.26 -2.31
N ILE A 258 -0.12 -8.56 -1.23
CA ILE A 258 1.14 -9.31 -1.34
C ILE A 258 0.90 -10.78 -1.72
N MET A 259 -0.15 -11.43 -1.19
CA MET A 259 -0.48 -12.81 -1.55
C MET A 259 -0.79 -12.93 -3.05
N LEU A 260 -1.61 -12.03 -3.60
CA LEU A 260 -1.90 -12.02 -5.04
C LEU A 260 -0.64 -11.75 -5.86
N THR A 261 0.24 -10.85 -5.39
CA THR A 261 1.52 -10.60 -6.05
C THR A 261 2.39 -11.84 -6.07
N MET A 262 2.45 -12.59 -4.96
CA MET A 262 3.17 -13.87 -4.87
C MET A 262 2.61 -14.91 -5.83
N VAL A 263 1.28 -15.03 -5.91
CA VAL A 263 0.60 -15.91 -6.87
C VAL A 263 0.94 -15.53 -8.30
N TYR A 264 0.96 -14.23 -8.64
CA TYR A 264 1.31 -13.79 -9.99
C TYR A 264 2.78 -14.11 -10.34
N ILE A 265 3.70 -13.97 -9.38
CA ILE A 265 5.10 -14.36 -9.57
C ILE A 265 5.20 -15.88 -9.71
N SER A 266 4.51 -16.64 -8.86
CA SER A 266 4.49 -18.10 -8.94
C SER A 266 4.01 -18.59 -10.30
N LEU A 267 2.88 -18.05 -10.78
CA LEU A 267 2.35 -18.38 -12.11
C LEU A 267 3.28 -17.98 -13.25
N ALA A 268 3.94 -16.81 -13.15
CA ALA A 268 4.86 -16.33 -14.16
C ALA A 268 6.19 -17.11 -14.20
N THR A 269 6.56 -17.78 -13.11
CA THR A 269 7.85 -18.51 -12.98
C THR A 269 7.66 -20.02 -12.90
N ALA A 270 6.41 -20.51 -12.87
CA ALA A 270 6.13 -21.95 -12.91
C ALA A 270 6.63 -22.53 -14.22
N SER A 271 7.48 -23.56 -14.14
CA SER A 271 7.86 -24.34 -15.31
C SER A 271 6.67 -25.19 -15.74
N ASP A 272 6.27 -25.08 -16.99
CA ASP A 272 5.36 -26.03 -17.61
C ASP A 272 6.02 -27.42 -17.54
N HIS A 273 5.43 -28.31 -16.73
CA HIS A 273 5.76 -29.74 -16.69
C HIS A 273 4.91 -30.46 -17.73
#